data_af86a862edd013853974890f9e3b711a
#
_entry.id   af86a862edd013853974890f9e3b711a
#
_cell.length_a   1.000
_cell.length_b   1.000
_cell.length_c   1.000
_cell.angle_alpha   90.00
_cell.angle_beta   90.00
_cell.angle_gamma   90.00
#
_symmetry.space_group_name_H-M   'P 1'
#
loop_
_entity.id
_entity.type
_entity.pdbx_description
1 polymer ?
#
loop_
_entity_poly.entity_id
_entity_poly.type
_entity_poly.pdbx_seq_one_letter_code
_entity_poly.pdbx_strand_id
1 'polypeptide(L)'
;MAKDFLLTPLTYLPGVGPRRAKALAEELDLYTYLDLLHYFPTKYVDRSRIYQIRELRGEMPHVELKGYIRDFKEVGEGRKKRLVAYFTDGTGTIELVWFRSMPYIRQRYIPGQWYLVFGKPVFFNGAYSISHPEIDEESKAAQVSGGLMPVYPLTEKLTRAGLNSRQMRQLLYVLKEACVPHITETLTPEIIERARLMSYAEAIEQIHFPVTKEGLEAARRRLKFDELFFIQLRLLGMKRDRKAASPGLLLPRVGDAIRGLYGSLPFDLTGAQKRVIREIQADVISGRQMNRLIQGDVGSGKTLVALFSMLLSVDNGYQACMMAPTEILARQHYASLCEYLAPLGIEVGLLIGSTKKKERTRLLADLSTGALKIIVGTHALLEPVVQFAHLGLAVIDEQHRFGVVQRSGLWQK
;
A
#
# COMPACT_ATOMS: atom_id res chain seq x y z
N MET A 1 15.34 15.83 -23.24
CA MET A 1 14.75 15.15 -24.42
C MET A 1 14.01 13.84 -24.07
N ALA A 2 14.63 12.84 -23.45
CA ALA A 2 13.92 11.57 -23.17
C ALA A 2 12.77 11.72 -22.14
N LYS A 3 12.94 12.50 -21.08
CA LYS A 3 11.88 12.77 -20.09
C LYS A 3 10.71 13.55 -20.67
N ASP A 4 10.98 14.48 -21.60
CA ASP A 4 9.93 15.29 -22.23
C ASP A 4 9.00 14.44 -23.11
N PHE A 5 9.52 13.40 -23.76
CA PHE A 5 8.72 12.52 -24.60
C PHE A 5 7.67 11.73 -23.77
N LEU A 6 8.04 11.22 -22.62
CA LEU A 6 7.12 10.49 -21.73
C LEU A 6 6.03 11.39 -21.13
N LEU A 7 6.24 12.71 -21.07
CA LEU A 7 5.27 13.70 -20.63
C LEU A 7 4.35 14.19 -21.76
N THR A 8 4.45 13.61 -22.96
CA THR A 8 3.57 13.94 -24.08
C THR A 8 2.10 13.66 -23.69
N PRO A 9 1.17 14.60 -23.94
CA PRO A 9 -0.24 14.43 -23.64
C PRO A 9 -0.86 13.26 -24.41
N LEU A 10 -1.77 12.53 -23.76
CA LEU A 10 -2.46 11.36 -24.32
C LEU A 10 -3.29 11.68 -25.57
N THR A 11 -3.65 12.94 -25.80
CA THR A 11 -4.35 13.36 -27.03
C THR A 11 -3.57 13.07 -28.31
N TYR A 12 -2.25 13.00 -28.22
CA TYR A 12 -1.37 12.69 -29.35
C TYR A 12 -1.14 11.19 -29.58
N LEU A 13 -1.64 10.34 -28.66
CA LEU A 13 -1.53 8.90 -28.84
C LEU A 13 -2.51 8.42 -29.93
N PRO A 14 -2.04 7.73 -30.98
CA PRO A 14 -2.93 7.15 -31.99
C PRO A 14 -4.04 6.32 -31.38
N GLY A 15 -5.29 6.64 -31.71
CA GLY A 15 -6.48 5.95 -31.19
C GLY A 15 -7.07 6.58 -29.92
N VAL A 16 -6.47 7.59 -29.29
CA VAL A 16 -7.06 8.28 -28.12
C VAL A 16 -7.97 9.42 -28.55
N GLY A 17 -7.49 10.41 -29.24
CA GLY A 17 -8.26 11.60 -29.62
C GLY A 17 -8.80 12.43 -28.43
N PRO A 18 -9.37 13.63 -28.66
CA PRO A 18 -9.72 14.56 -27.57
C PRO A 18 -10.79 14.01 -26.60
N ARG A 19 -11.81 13.30 -27.13
CA ARG A 19 -12.91 12.76 -26.31
C ARG A 19 -12.43 11.69 -25.35
N ARG A 20 -11.57 10.76 -25.81
CA ARG A 20 -11.03 9.69 -24.96
C ARG A 20 -9.99 10.23 -23.99
N ALA A 21 -9.15 11.16 -24.42
CA ALA A 21 -8.17 11.81 -23.52
C ALA A 21 -8.86 12.53 -22.35
N LYS A 22 -9.95 13.26 -22.65
CA LYS A 22 -10.76 13.91 -21.61
C LYS A 22 -11.33 12.89 -20.63
N ALA A 23 -11.89 11.79 -21.13
CA ALA A 23 -12.46 10.75 -20.27
C ALA A 23 -11.39 10.05 -19.41
N LEU A 24 -10.18 9.79 -19.95
CA LEU A 24 -9.06 9.23 -19.19
C LEU A 24 -8.58 10.18 -18.09
N ALA A 25 -8.52 11.48 -18.37
CA ALA A 25 -8.15 12.51 -17.39
C ALA A 25 -9.18 12.63 -16.26
N GLU A 26 -10.49 12.71 -16.60
CA GLU A 26 -11.56 12.90 -15.61
C GLU A 26 -11.82 11.67 -14.73
N GLU A 27 -11.65 10.46 -15.26
CA GLU A 27 -12.00 9.22 -14.56
C GLU A 27 -10.82 8.52 -13.89
N LEU A 28 -9.60 8.71 -14.41
CA LEU A 28 -8.41 7.96 -13.99
C LEU A 28 -7.21 8.86 -13.68
N ASP A 29 -7.33 10.19 -13.80
CA ASP A 29 -6.22 11.15 -13.66
C ASP A 29 -5.03 10.85 -14.60
N LEU A 30 -5.31 10.33 -15.80
CA LEU A 30 -4.29 10.00 -16.80
C LEU A 30 -4.20 11.10 -17.86
N TYR A 31 -3.08 11.80 -17.92
CA TYR A 31 -2.85 12.95 -18.80
C TYR A 31 -1.76 12.69 -19.85
N THR A 32 -0.72 11.92 -19.48
CA THR A 32 0.51 11.75 -20.26
C THR A 32 0.76 10.30 -20.64
N TYR A 33 1.72 10.06 -21.53
CA TYR A 33 2.20 8.72 -21.87
C TYR A 33 2.71 7.99 -20.63
N LEU A 34 3.43 8.69 -19.76
CA LEU A 34 3.95 8.13 -18.52
C LEU A 34 2.82 7.66 -17.60
N ASP A 35 1.76 8.45 -17.45
CA ASP A 35 0.62 8.08 -16.60
C ASP A 35 -0.04 6.81 -17.12
N LEU A 36 -0.21 6.67 -18.44
CA LEU A 36 -0.82 5.49 -19.03
C LEU A 36 0.09 4.25 -18.90
N LEU A 37 1.41 4.40 -18.99
CA LEU A 37 2.37 3.31 -18.71
C LEU A 37 2.36 2.86 -17.25
N HIS A 38 1.97 3.73 -16.33
CA HIS A 38 1.81 3.38 -14.91
C HIS A 38 0.39 2.92 -14.55
N TYR A 39 -0.51 2.88 -15.52
CA TYR A 39 -1.85 2.32 -15.30
C TYR A 39 -1.83 0.80 -15.41
N PHE A 40 -1.49 0.14 -14.33
CA PHE A 40 -1.26 -1.29 -14.30
C PHE A 40 -2.56 -2.11 -14.32
N PRO A 41 -2.53 -3.32 -14.94
CA PRO A 41 -3.66 -4.23 -14.91
C PRO A 41 -3.90 -4.79 -13.50
N THR A 42 -5.17 -4.99 -13.16
CA THR A 42 -5.56 -5.56 -11.85
C THR A 42 -5.52 -7.08 -11.82
N LYS A 43 -5.73 -7.72 -12.95
CA LYS A 43 -5.70 -9.18 -13.08
C LYS A 43 -5.21 -9.59 -14.46
N TYR A 44 -4.82 -10.86 -14.56
CA TYR A 44 -4.41 -11.49 -15.82
C TYR A 44 -5.27 -12.72 -16.05
N VAL A 45 -5.64 -12.91 -17.29
CA VAL A 45 -6.38 -14.08 -17.74
C VAL A 45 -5.43 -14.96 -18.54
N ASP A 46 -5.27 -16.20 -18.10
CA ASP A 46 -4.44 -17.16 -18.78
C ASP A 46 -5.16 -17.66 -20.06
N ARG A 47 -4.60 -17.33 -21.21
CA ARG A 47 -5.05 -17.78 -22.54
C ARG A 47 -4.06 -18.75 -23.20
N SER A 48 -3.11 -19.29 -22.42
CA SER A 48 -2.10 -20.20 -22.95
C SER A 48 -2.70 -21.55 -23.40
N ARG A 49 -3.86 -21.92 -22.84
CA ARG A 49 -4.54 -23.17 -23.16
C ARG A 49 -5.74 -22.93 -24.06
N ILE A 50 -5.70 -23.48 -25.25
CA ILE A 50 -6.85 -23.61 -26.14
C ILE A 50 -7.57 -24.89 -25.76
N TYR A 51 -8.84 -24.78 -25.39
CA TYR A 51 -9.71 -25.92 -25.05
C TYR A 51 -10.41 -26.41 -26.28
N GLN A 52 -10.70 -27.71 -26.31
CA GLN A 52 -11.63 -28.29 -27.28
C GLN A 52 -13.06 -28.18 -26.70
N ILE A 53 -14.07 -28.03 -27.58
CA ILE A 53 -15.47 -27.91 -27.14
C ILE A 53 -15.91 -29.16 -26.36
N ARG A 54 -15.42 -30.35 -26.72
CA ARG A 54 -15.69 -31.60 -25.97
C ARG A 54 -15.12 -31.62 -24.54
N GLU A 55 -14.16 -30.74 -24.21
CA GLU A 55 -13.57 -30.66 -22.88
C GLU A 55 -14.40 -29.79 -21.92
N LEU A 56 -15.40 -29.08 -22.45
CA LEU A 56 -16.26 -28.22 -21.62
C LEU A 56 -17.11 -29.09 -20.67
N ARG A 57 -17.00 -28.84 -19.35
CA ARG A 57 -17.71 -29.60 -18.33
C ARG A 57 -18.17 -28.68 -17.19
N GLY A 58 -19.45 -28.75 -16.82
CA GLY A 58 -20.00 -28.00 -15.69
C GLY A 58 -19.75 -26.49 -15.77
N GLU A 59 -19.50 -25.87 -14.61
CA GLU A 59 -19.07 -24.48 -14.55
C GLU A 59 -17.56 -24.38 -14.77
N MET A 60 -17.18 -23.69 -15.83
CA MET A 60 -15.78 -23.43 -16.15
C MET A 60 -15.46 -21.93 -16.02
N PRO A 61 -14.18 -21.56 -15.74
CA PRO A 61 -13.72 -20.20 -15.89
C PRO A 61 -13.81 -19.76 -17.35
N HIS A 62 -13.32 -18.58 -17.66
CA HIS A 62 -13.17 -18.17 -19.06
C HIS A 62 -12.23 -19.13 -19.78
N VAL A 63 -12.63 -19.55 -20.98
CA VAL A 63 -11.87 -20.48 -21.83
C VAL A 63 -11.58 -19.83 -23.18
N GLU A 64 -10.49 -20.26 -23.81
CA GLU A 64 -10.19 -19.93 -25.19
C GLU A 64 -10.46 -21.18 -26.06
N LEU A 65 -11.27 -21.00 -27.10
CA LEU A 65 -11.65 -22.02 -28.06
C LEU A 65 -11.16 -21.64 -29.46
N LYS A 66 -10.64 -22.57 -30.22
CA LYS A 66 -10.27 -22.38 -31.62
C LYS A 66 -11.23 -23.15 -32.52
N GLY A 67 -11.82 -22.48 -33.50
CA GLY A 67 -12.79 -23.10 -34.39
C GLY A 67 -13.31 -22.12 -35.45
N TYR A 68 -14.41 -22.46 -36.08
CA TYR A 68 -15.05 -21.62 -37.07
C TYR A 68 -16.56 -21.48 -36.82
N ILE A 69 -17.14 -20.37 -37.26
CA ILE A 69 -18.59 -20.16 -37.27
C ILE A 69 -19.18 -20.92 -38.44
N ARG A 70 -20.14 -21.80 -38.17
CA ARG A 70 -20.85 -22.54 -39.17
C ARG A 70 -21.93 -21.70 -39.85
N ASP A 71 -22.82 -21.07 -39.03
CA ASP A 71 -23.86 -20.18 -39.48
C ASP A 71 -24.34 -19.22 -38.37
N PHE A 72 -25.23 -18.28 -38.75
CA PHE A 72 -25.86 -17.33 -37.84
C PHE A 72 -27.38 -17.51 -37.88
N LYS A 73 -27.99 -17.49 -36.71
CA LYS A 73 -29.46 -17.50 -36.56
C LYS A 73 -29.93 -16.36 -35.65
N GLU A 74 -30.97 -15.67 -36.07
CA GLU A 74 -31.67 -14.72 -35.18
C GLU A 74 -32.77 -15.49 -34.43
N VAL A 75 -32.79 -15.31 -33.09
CA VAL A 75 -33.72 -16.03 -32.21
C VAL A 75 -34.46 -15.01 -31.35
N GLY A 76 -35.77 -15.18 -31.19
CA GLY A 76 -36.66 -14.33 -30.42
C GLY A 76 -37.21 -13.13 -31.20
N GLU A 77 -38.18 -12.44 -30.61
CA GLU A 77 -38.88 -11.29 -31.21
C GLU A 77 -38.78 -10.04 -30.30
N GLY A 78 -38.86 -8.87 -30.92
CA GLY A 78 -38.89 -7.59 -30.25
C GLY A 78 -37.65 -7.34 -29.36
N ARG A 79 -37.84 -7.01 -28.08
CA ARG A 79 -36.77 -6.73 -27.13
C ARG A 79 -35.98 -7.97 -26.70
N LYS A 80 -36.47 -9.18 -26.96
CA LYS A 80 -35.80 -10.45 -26.67
C LYS A 80 -35.02 -11.01 -27.87
N LYS A 81 -34.93 -10.27 -28.97
CA LYS A 81 -34.18 -10.67 -30.17
C LYS A 81 -32.69 -10.76 -29.86
N ARG A 82 -32.06 -11.86 -30.25
CA ARG A 82 -30.64 -12.13 -30.11
C ARG A 82 -30.05 -12.77 -31.34
N LEU A 83 -28.79 -12.50 -31.63
CA LEU A 83 -28.04 -13.20 -32.66
C LEU A 83 -27.30 -14.35 -32.01
N VAL A 84 -27.43 -15.54 -32.59
CA VAL A 84 -26.73 -16.77 -32.21
C VAL A 84 -25.88 -17.21 -33.37
N ALA A 85 -24.58 -17.46 -33.13
CA ALA A 85 -23.70 -18.11 -34.05
C ALA A 85 -23.37 -19.52 -33.54
N TYR A 86 -23.47 -20.52 -34.41
CA TYR A 86 -23.04 -21.88 -34.12
C TYR A 86 -21.56 -22.02 -34.43
N PHE A 87 -20.76 -22.15 -33.34
CA PHE A 87 -19.30 -22.25 -33.44
C PHE A 87 -18.86 -23.69 -33.18
N THR A 88 -17.97 -24.21 -34.02
CA THR A 88 -17.49 -25.58 -33.92
C THR A 88 -15.99 -25.69 -34.15
N ASP A 89 -15.37 -26.66 -33.47
CA ASP A 89 -13.96 -27.04 -33.60
C ASP A 89 -13.81 -28.45 -34.23
N GLY A 90 -14.93 -29.04 -34.68
CA GLY A 90 -14.98 -30.42 -35.14
C GLY A 90 -15.19 -31.46 -34.02
N THR A 91 -14.99 -31.13 -32.75
CA THR A 91 -15.23 -32.03 -31.61
C THR A 91 -16.59 -31.80 -30.94
N GLY A 92 -17.20 -30.63 -31.20
CA GLY A 92 -18.49 -30.22 -30.65
C GLY A 92 -18.99 -28.93 -31.27
N THR A 93 -20.13 -28.44 -30.76
CA THR A 93 -20.71 -27.16 -31.18
C THR A 93 -21.13 -26.37 -29.93
N ILE A 94 -20.84 -25.08 -29.92
CA ILE A 94 -21.23 -24.14 -28.85
C ILE A 94 -21.95 -22.94 -29.46
N GLU A 95 -22.88 -22.33 -28.73
CA GLU A 95 -23.57 -21.13 -29.16
C GLU A 95 -22.82 -19.85 -28.70
N LEU A 96 -22.55 -18.96 -29.65
CA LEU A 96 -22.06 -17.61 -29.35
C LEU A 96 -23.23 -16.64 -29.46
N VAL A 97 -23.53 -15.89 -28.39
CA VAL A 97 -24.79 -15.14 -28.27
C VAL A 97 -24.54 -13.63 -28.10
N TRP A 98 -25.21 -12.83 -28.91
CA TRP A 98 -25.18 -11.35 -28.77
C TRP A 98 -26.60 -10.78 -28.68
N PHE A 99 -26.78 -9.85 -27.76
CA PHE A 99 -28.03 -9.14 -27.53
C PHE A 99 -28.01 -7.72 -28.12
N ARG A 100 -26.85 -7.24 -28.59
CA ARG A 100 -26.65 -5.90 -29.14
C ARG A 100 -25.74 -5.96 -30.37
N SER A 101 -25.81 -4.91 -31.21
CA SER A 101 -24.93 -4.74 -32.39
C SER A 101 -24.98 -5.89 -33.38
N MET A 102 -26.10 -6.61 -33.48
CA MET A 102 -26.26 -7.83 -34.31
C MET A 102 -25.90 -7.64 -35.80
N PRO A 103 -26.28 -6.55 -36.49
CA PRO A 103 -25.90 -6.33 -37.88
C PRO A 103 -24.38 -6.21 -38.05
N TYR A 104 -23.73 -5.49 -37.16
CA TYR A 104 -22.27 -5.34 -37.17
C TYR A 104 -21.53 -6.67 -36.98
N ILE A 105 -21.99 -7.51 -36.03
CA ILE A 105 -21.41 -8.80 -35.73
C ILE A 105 -21.51 -9.72 -36.98
N ARG A 106 -22.68 -9.75 -37.61
CA ARG A 106 -22.93 -10.57 -38.81
C ARG A 106 -22.08 -10.17 -40.03
N GLN A 107 -21.79 -8.86 -40.19
CA GLN A 107 -20.89 -8.37 -41.24
C GLN A 107 -19.43 -8.66 -40.97
N ARG A 108 -19.05 -8.65 -39.68
CA ARG A 108 -17.65 -8.72 -39.27
C ARG A 108 -17.10 -10.15 -39.31
N TYR A 109 -17.89 -11.14 -38.95
CA TYR A 109 -17.43 -12.51 -38.85
C TYR A 109 -18.00 -13.36 -39.98
N ILE A 110 -17.09 -14.03 -40.74
CA ILE A 110 -17.41 -14.74 -41.94
C ILE A 110 -17.56 -16.25 -41.60
N PRO A 111 -18.69 -16.92 -41.94
CA PRO A 111 -18.82 -18.37 -41.78
C PRO A 111 -17.71 -19.12 -42.52
N GLY A 112 -17.22 -20.21 -41.92
CA GLY A 112 -16.13 -21.01 -42.45
C GLY A 112 -14.71 -20.50 -42.16
N GLN A 113 -14.56 -19.26 -41.73
CA GLN A 113 -13.25 -18.72 -41.32
C GLN A 113 -12.93 -19.11 -39.86
N TRP A 114 -11.65 -19.42 -39.61
CA TRP A 114 -11.16 -19.79 -38.27
C TRP A 114 -10.94 -18.59 -37.39
N TYR A 115 -11.42 -18.72 -36.13
CA TYR A 115 -11.36 -17.71 -35.09
C TYR A 115 -10.89 -18.32 -33.79
N LEU A 116 -10.29 -17.48 -32.95
CA LEU A 116 -10.13 -17.71 -31.52
C LEU A 116 -11.28 -17.00 -30.77
N VAL A 117 -11.99 -17.76 -29.96
CA VAL A 117 -13.15 -17.31 -29.19
C VAL A 117 -12.84 -17.41 -27.71
N PHE A 118 -12.89 -16.30 -27.01
CA PHE A 118 -12.66 -16.24 -25.57
C PHE A 118 -13.92 -15.79 -24.83
N GLY A 119 -14.28 -16.52 -23.77
CA GLY A 119 -15.40 -16.17 -22.91
C GLY A 119 -15.70 -17.21 -21.84
N LYS A 120 -16.68 -16.93 -20.98
CA LYS A 120 -17.14 -17.87 -19.95
C LYS A 120 -18.24 -18.75 -20.54
N PRO A 121 -18.01 -20.07 -20.68
CA PRO A 121 -19.05 -20.99 -21.14
C PRO A 121 -20.10 -21.18 -20.06
N VAL A 122 -21.37 -21.13 -20.44
CA VAL A 122 -22.52 -21.39 -19.56
C VAL A 122 -23.31 -22.53 -20.17
N PHE A 123 -23.57 -23.56 -19.38
CA PHE A 123 -24.41 -24.69 -19.81
C PHE A 123 -25.89 -24.40 -19.50
N PHE A 124 -26.71 -24.35 -20.51
CA PHE A 124 -28.14 -24.13 -20.37
C PHE A 124 -28.93 -24.89 -21.44
N ASN A 125 -30.03 -25.55 -21.07
CA ASN A 125 -30.91 -26.31 -21.94
C ASN A 125 -30.17 -27.35 -22.85
N GLY A 126 -29.18 -28.05 -22.28
CA GLY A 126 -28.47 -29.12 -22.99
C GLY A 126 -27.35 -28.66 -23.94
N ALA A 127 -27.08 -27.35 -24.01
CA ALA A 127 -26.01 -26.79 -24.83
C ALA A 127 -25.14 -25.80 -24.07
N TYR A 128 -23.88 -25.67 -24.43
CA TYR A 128 -23.02 -24.61 -23.99
C TYR A 128 -23.22 -23.34 -24.79
N SER A 129 -23.17 -22.20 -24.14
CA SER A 129 -23.20 -20.89 -24.78
C SER A 129 -22.19 -19.94 -24.18
N ILE A 130 -21.69 -18.99 -24.97
CA ILE A 130 -20.87 -17.87 -24.52
C ILE A 130 -21.56 -16.57 -24.93
N SER A 131 -21.91 -15.75 -23.95
CA SER A 131 -22.55 -14.45 -24.19
C SER A 131 -21.48 -13.37 -24.42
N HIS A 132 -21.64 -12.61 -25.51
CA HIS A 132 -20.73 -11.52 -25.88
C HIS A 132 -19.25 -11.93 -25.87
N PRO A 133 -18.86 -13.03 -26.57
CA PRO A 133 -17.48 -13.48 -26.59
C PRO A 133 -16.55 -12.45 -27.21
N GLU A 134 -15.29 -12.45 -26.77
CA GLU A 134 -14.21 -11.83 -27.55
C GLU A 134 -13.83 -12.79 -28.69
N ILE A 135 -13.79 -12.27 -29.91
CA ILE A 135 -13.43 -13.06 -31.09
C ILE A 135 -12.29 -12.38 -31.83
N ASP A 136 -11.22 -13.13 -32.05
CA ASP A 136 -10.04 -12.70 -32.79
C ASP A 136 -9.81 -13.60 -34.00
N GLU A 137 -9.40 -13.01 -35.14
CA GLU A 137 -8.97 -13.78 -36.32
C GLU A 137 -7.67 -14.53 -35.97
N GLU A 138 -7.55 -15.78 -36.39
CA GLU A 138 -6.37 -16.62 -36.10
C GLU A 138 -5.05 -15.94 -36.53
N SER A 139 -5.05 -15.27 -37.68
CA SER A 139 -3.89 -14.56 -38.23
C SER A 139 -3.41 -13.39 -37.39
N LYS A 140 -4.32 -12.76 -36.64
CA LYS A 140 -4.01 -11.59 -35.75
C LYS A 140 -3.77 -12.00 -34.30
N ALA A 141 -4.25 -13.18 -33.92
CA ALA A 141 -4.10 -13.67 -32.55
C ALA A 141 -2.65 -14.06 -32.23
N ALA A 142 -1.88 -14.51 -33.21
CA ALA A 142 -0.45 -14.83 -33.02
C ALA A 142 0.41 -13.65 -32.58
N GLN A 143 -0.01 -12.40 -32.85
CA GLN A 143 0.69 -11.20 -32.43
C GLN A 143 0.36 -10.74 -31.00
N VAL A 144 -0.71 -11.28 -30.39
CA VAL A 144 -1.21 -10.85 -29.06
C VAL A 144 -1.17 -12.00 -28.04
N SER A 145 -0.89 -13.23 -28.49
CA SER A 145 -1.01 -14.46 -27.69
C SER A 145 0.28 -14.79 -26.95
N GLY A 146 0.56 -14.03 -25.89
CA GLY A 146 1.62 -14.33 -24.93
C GLY A 146 1.13 -15.05 -23.67
N GLY A 147 0.07 -15.84 -23.73
CA GLY A 147 -0.38 -16.66 -22.59
C GLY A 147 -1.16 -15.90 -21.50
N LEU A 148 -0.64 -14.82 -20.96
CA LEU A 148 -1.26 -14.05 -19.88
C LEU A 148 -1.78 -12.71 -20.39
N MET A 149 -3.10 -12.57 -20.49
CA MET A 149 -3.73 -11.35 -20.99
C MET A 149 -4.10 -10.39 -19.86
N PRO A 150 -3.57 -9.16 -19.85
CA PRO A 150 -3.87 -8.16 -18.84
C PRO A 150 -5.32 -7.64 -18.95
N VAL A 151 -5.95 -7.43 -17.80
CA VAL A 151 -7.28 -6.84 -17.69
C VAL A 151 -7.18 -5.54 -16.89
N TYR A 152 -7.58 -4.43 -17.51
CA TYR A 152 -7.55 -3.11 -16.92
C TYR A 152 -8.90 -2.77 -16.29
N PRO A 153 -8.92 -2.17 -15.09
CA PRO A 153 -10.14 -1.64 -14.50
C PRO A 153 -10.62 -0.44 -15.31
N LEU A 154 -11.90 -0.40 -15.62
CA LEU A 154 -12.50 0.69 -16.41
C LEU A 154 -13.86 1.07 -15.84
N THR A 155 -14.15 2.37 -15.86
CA THR A 155 -15.44 2.90 -15.45
C THR A 155 -16.49 2.78 -16.57
N GLU A 156 -17.76 2.90 -16.22
CA GLU A 156 -18.83 2.93 -17.23
C GLU A 156 -18.68 4.10 -18.22
N LYS A 157 -18.20 5.26 -17.76
CA LYS A 157 -17.99 6.42 -18.64
C LYS A 157 -16.90 6.17 -19.68
N LEU A 158 -15.81 5.51 -19.30
CA LEU A 158 -14.77 5.09 -20.25
C LEU A 158 -15.32 4.10 -21.28
N THR A 159 -16.15 3.16 -20.83
CA THR A 159 -16.80 2.20 -21.73
C THR A 159 -17.75 2.91 -22.73
N ARG A 160 -18.50 3.93 -22.29
CA ARG A 160 -19.34 4.79 -23.17
C ARG A 160 -18.49 5.65 -24.10
N ALA A 161 -17.27 6.01 -23.73
CA ALA A 161 -16.32 6.68 -24.60
C ALA A 161 -15.62 5.74 -25.60
N GLY A 162 -16.01 4.46 -25.61
CA GLY A 162 -15.48 3.43 -26.50
C GLY A 162 -14.10 2.92 -26.06
N LEU A 163 -13.81 2.98 -24.75
CA LEU A 163 -12.63 2.34 -24.17
C LEU A 163 -13.08 1.10 -23.39
N ASN A 164 -12.58 -0.06 -23.81
CA ASN A 164 -12.69 -1.30 -23.05
C ASN A 164 -11.29 -1.88 -22.81
N SER A 165 -11.17 -2.98 -22.09
CA SER A 165 -9.87 -3.58 -21.77
C SER A 165 -9.05 -3.95 -23.02
N ARG A 166 -9.72 -4.32 -24.13
CA ARG A 166 -9.07 -4.60 -25.41
C ARG A 166 -8.47 -3.33 -26.02
N GLN A 167 -9.22 -2.22 -26.06
CA GLN A 167 -8.71 -0.93 -26.55
C GLN A 167 -7.56 -0.43 -25.67
N MET A 168 -7.64 -0.58 -24.35
CA MET A 168 -6.53 -0.24 -23.47
C MET A 168 -5.27 -1.03 -23.80
N ARG A 169 -5.36 -2.33 -24.03
CA ARG A 169 -4.22 -3.14 -24.47
C ARG A 169 -3.62 -2.65 -25.79
N GLN A 170 -4.48 -2.31 -26.76
CA GLN A 170 -4.02 -1.79 -28.06
C GLN A 170 -3.28 -0.44 -27.91
N LEU A 171 -3.81 0.47 -27.11
CA LEU A 171 -3.16 1.76 -26.81
C LEU A 171 -1.81 1.56 -26.14
N LEU A 172 -1.75 0.67 -25.14
CA LEU A 172 -0.51 0.35 -24.44
C LEU A 172 0.51 -0.38 -25.34
N TYR A 173 0.05 -1.17 -26.30
CA TYR A 173 0.94 -1.81 -27.26
C TYR A 173 1.62 -0.76 -28.16
N VAL A 174 0.87 0.20 -28.70
CA VAL A 174 1.42 1.31 -29.47
C VAL A 174 2.36 2.17 -28.61
N LEU A 175 1.96 2.42 -27.36
CA LEU A 175 2.73 3.23 -26.44
C LEU A 175 4.03 2.53 -26.01
N LYS A 176 4.02 1.22 -25.81
CA LYS A 176 5.21 0.42 -25.51
C LYS A 176 6.30 0.62 -26.57
N GLU A 177 5.96 0.40 -27.84
CA GLU A 177 6.91 0.53 -28.95
C GLU A 177 7.55 1.94 -29.01
N ALA A 178 6.74 2.98 -28.71
CA ALA A 178 7.21 4.36 -28.73
C ALA A 178 8.01 4.74 -27.47
N CYS A 179 7.66 4.24 -26.31
CA CYS A 179 8.14 4.75 -25.01
C CYS A 179 9.25 3.92 -24.36
N VAL A 180 9.30 2.60 -24.57
CA VAL A 180 10.31 1.74 -23.92
C VAL A 180 11.74 2.23 -24.15
N PRO A 181 12.14 2.69 -25.35
CA PRO A 181 13.48 3.23 -25.57
C PRO A 181 13.81 4.51 -24.78
N HIS A 182 12.78 5.21 -24.27
CA HIS A 182 12.91 6.44 -23.50
C HIS A 182 12.80 6.23 -21.97
N ILE A 183 12.51 5.02 -21.54
CA ILE A 183 12.45 4.66 -20.11
C ILE A 183 13.87 4.61 -19.57
N THR A 184 14.14 5.46 -18.58
CA THR A 184 15.43 5.50 -17.87
C THR A 184 15.37 4.64 -16.62
N GLU A 185 16.49 3.92 -16.35
CA GLU A 185 16.63 3.18 -15.10
C GLU A 185 16.62 4.12 -13.88
N THR A 186 15.92 3.72 -12.84
CA THR A 186 15.71 4.52 -11.62
C THR A 186 16.62 4.13 -10.47
N LEU A 187 17.16 2.90 -10.50
CA LEU A 187 18.03 2.35 -9.48
C LEU A 187 19.48 2.24 -9.99
N THR A 188 20.43 2.26 -9.07
CA THR A 188 21.83 2.01 -9.43
C THR A 188 22.08 0.52 -9.74
N PRO A 189 23.09 0.19 -10.58
CA PRO A 189 23.40 -1.20 -10.92
C PRO A 189 23.63 -2.08 -9.69
N GLU A 190 24.28 -1.56 -8.65
CA GLU A 190 24.57 -2.30 -7.42
C GLU A 190 23.29 -2.70 -6.67
N ILE A 191 22.25 -1.84 -6.68
CA ILE A 191 20.96 -2.15 -6.05
C ILE A 191 20.24 -3.23 -6.86
N ILE A 192 20.24 -3.12 -8.19
CA ILE A 192 19.60 -4.08 -9.10
C ILE A 192 20.22 -5.46 -8.90
N GLU A 193 21.53 -5.55 -8.91
CA GLU A 193 22.27 -6.80 -8.74
C GLU A 193 22.04 -7.41 -7.35
N ARG A 194 22.22 -6.63 -6.29
CA ARG A 194 22.04 -7.08 -4.91
C ARG A 194 20.64 -7.56 -4.60
N ALA A 195 19.63 -6.87 -5.13
CA ALA A 195 18.22 -7.22 -4.94
C ALA A 195 17.71 -8.22 -5.99
N ARG A 196 18.53 -8.59 -6.98
CA ARG A 196 18.19 -9.49 -8.10
C ARG A 196 16.92 -9.03 -8.81
N LEU A 197 16.91 -7.80 -9.27
CA LEU A 197 15.78 -7.19 -9.96
C LEU A 197 16.04 -7.18 -11.46
N MET A 198 14.94 -7.21 -12.24
CA MET A 198 14.99 -6.90 -13.67
C MET A 198 15.12 -5.40 -13.88
N SER A 199 15.45 -4.96 -15.08
CA SER A 199 15.49 -3.56 -15.45
C SER A 199 14.10 -2.91 -15.36
N TYR A 200 14.05 -1.60 -15.18
CA TYR A 200 12.77 -0.89 -15.06
C TYR A 200 11.98 -0.93 -16.37
N ALA A 201 12.65 -0.75 -17.51
CA ALA A 201 12.01 -0.84 -18.83
C ALA A 201 11.40 -2.21 -19.09
N GLU A 202 12.14 -3.28 -18.77
CA GLU A 202 11.65 -4.66 -18.88
C GLU A 202 10.48 -4.93 -17.93
N ALA A 203 10.51 -4.38 -16.72
CA ALA A 203 9.39 -4.53 -15.77
C ALA A 203 8.11 -3.85 -16.28
N ILE A 204 8.20 -2.65 -16.87
CA ILE A 204 7.07 -1.98 -17.52
C ILE A 204 6.56 -2.80 -18.70
N GLU A 205 7.44 -3.39 -19.48
CA GLU A 205 7.02 -4.27 -20.59
C GLU A 205 6.31 -5.53 -20.08
N GLN A 206 6.92 -6.26 -19.14
CA GLN A 206 6.38 -7.53 -18.64
C GLN A 206 5.11 -7.36 -17.80
N ILE A 207 4.88 -6.21 -17.16
CA ILE A 207 3.63 -5.97 -16.43
C ILE A 207 2.44 -5.77 -17.38
N HIS A 208 2.66 -5.22 -18.57
CA HIS A 208 1.61 -5.02 -19.59
C HIS A 208 1.50 -6.17 -20.58
N PHE A 209 2.63 -6.81 -20.91
CA PHE A 209 2.73 -7.85 -21.94
C PHE A 209 3.60 -9.02 -21.42
N PRO A 210 3.14 -9.72 -20.38
CA PRO A 210 3.92 -10.82 -19.81
C PRO A 210 4.05 -11.99 -20.77
N VAL A 211 5.27 -12.42 -21.02
CA VAL A 211 5.55 -13.61 -21.83
C VAL A 211 5.37 -14.89 -21.01
N THR A 212 5.79 -14.85 -19.73
CA THR A 212 5.69 -15.98 -18.80
C THR A 212 5.14 -15.54 -17.45
N LYS A 213 4.69 -16.50 -16.63
CA LYS A 213 4.27 -16.22 -15.25
C LYS A 213 5.42 -15.71 -14.39
N GLU A 214 6.61 -16.29 -14.58
CA GLU A 214 7.84 -15.91 -13.89
C GLU A 214 8.26 -14.48 -14.24
N GLY A 215 8.18 -14.10 -15.53
CA GLY A 215 8.43 -12.73 -15.98
C GLY A 215 7.47 -11.71 -15.36
N LEU A 216 6.18 -12.06 -15.29
CA LEU A 216 5.18 -11.24 -14.62
C LEU A 216 5.47 -11.05 -13.13
N GLU A 217 5.83 -12.12 -12.41
CA GLU A 217 6.14 -12.01 -10.97
C GLU A 217 7.43 -11.25 -10.73
N ALA A 218 8.42 -11.38 -11.59
CA ALA A 218 9.64 -10.59 -11.54
C ALA A 218 9.37 -9.09 -11.78
N ALA A 219 8.50 -8.76 -12.76
CA ALA A 219 8.06 -7.39 -13.00
C ALA A 219 7.32 -6.79 -11.79
N ARG A 220 6.37 -7.54 -11.22
CA ARG A 220 5.66 -7.14 -9.98
C ARG A 220 6.62 -6.90 -8.82
N ARG A 221 7.61 -7.79 -8.66
CA ARG A 221 8.63 -7.64 -7.62
C ARG A 221 9.43 -6.36 -7.81
N ARG A 222 9.84 -6.06 -9.07
CA ARG A 222 10.57 -4.85 -9.38
C ARG A 222 9.76 -3.60 -9.07
N LEU A 223 8.53 -3.49 -9.56
CA LEU A 223 7.69 -2.30 -9.36
C LEU A 223 7.33 -2.08 -7.89
N LYS A 224 7.03 -3.14 -7.14
CA LYS A 224 6.82 -3.06 -5.69
C LYS A 224 8.09 -2.63 -4.94
N PHE A 225 9.24 -3.11 -5.37
CA PHE A 225 10.52 -2.72 -4.78
C PHE A 225 10.76 -1.23 -4.99
N ASP A 226 10.58 -0.71 -6.21
CA ASP A 226 10.77 0.72 -6.50
C ASP A 226 9.88 1.59 -5.63
N GLU A 227 8.59 1.29 -5.58
CA GLU A 227 7.63 2.04 -4.77
C GLU A 227 8.03 2.10 -3.30
N LEU A 228 8.33 0.95 -2.69
CA LEU A 228 8.73 0.88 -1.30
C LEU A 228 10.11 1.49 -1.05
N PHE A 229 11.07 1.29 -1.97
CA PHE A 229 12.42 1.82 -1.85
C PHE A 229 12.44 3.35 -1.85
N PHE A 230 11.75 4.00 -2.78
CA PHE A 230 11.72 5.46 -2.82
C PHE A 230 10.97 6.08 -1.65
N ILE A 231 9.91 5.43 -1.15
CA ILE A 231 9.25 5.84 0.10
C ILE A 231 10.25 5.77 1.27
N GLN A 232 10.96 4.65 1.42
CA GLN A 232 11.95 4.48 2.49
C GLN A 232 13.11 5.45 2.36
N LEU A 233 13.61 5.66 1.15
CA LEU A 233 14.69 6.62 0.89
C LEU A 233 14.29 8.06 1.29
N ARG A 234 13.07 8.47 0.95
CA ARG A 234 12.51 9.75 1.35
C ARG A 234 12.39 9.87 2.86
N LEU A 235 11.88 8.84 3.54
CA LEU A 235 11.74 8.82 5.01
C LEU A 235 13.10 8.88 5.70
N LEU A 236 14.10 8.15 5.19
CA LEU A 236 15.47 8.19 5.72
C LEU A 236 16.11 9.57 5.51
N GLY A 237 15.90 10.20 4.35
CA GLY A 237 16.31 11.58 4.09
C GLY A 237 15.70 12.54 5.12
N MET A 238 14.40 12.53 5.29
CA MET A 238 13.70 13.36 6.30
C MET A 238 14.20 13.10 7.72
N LYS A 239 14.48 11.81 8.06
CA LYS A 239 15.03 11.46 9.38
C LYS A 239 16.45 12.04 9.58
N ARG A 240 17.30 11.94 8.54
CA ARG A 240 18.65 12.53 8.56
C ARG A 240 18.60 14.04 8.75
N ASP A 241 17.78 14.71 7.94
CA ASP A 241 17.67 16.16 7.96
C ASP A 241 17.12 16.67 9.32
N ARG A 242 16.13 15.97 9.88
CA ARG A 242 15.64 16.25 11.24
C ARG A 242 16.73 16.08 12.30
N LYS A 243 17.49 14.97 12.23
CA LYS A 243 18.59 14.73 13.18
C LYS A 243 19.69 15.79 13.09
N ALA A 244 19.91 16.38 11.91
CA ALA A 244 20.87 17.46 11.73
C ALA A 244 20.33 18.81 12.23
N ALA A 245 19.02 19.06 12.08
CA ALA A 245 18.39 20.34 12.42
C ALA A 245 17.99 20.46 13.90
N SER A 246 17.83 19.34 14.63
CA SER A 246 17.33 19.36 16.02
C SER A 246 18.39 18.80 16.97
N PRO A 247 19.12 19.68 17.70
CA PRO A 247 19.98 19.22 18.78
C PRO A 247 19.13 18.54 19.86
N GLY A 248 19.59 17.41 20.35
CA GLY A 248 18.96 16.68 21.45
C GLY A 248 19.54 17.10 22.80
N LEU A 249 18.79 16.85 23.86
CA LEU A 249 19.30 16.95 25.19
C LEU A 249 20.34 15.87 25.45
N LEU A 250 21.45 16.22 26.06
CA LEU A 250 22.45 15.28 26.49
C LEU A 250 22.10 14.75 27.90
N LEU A 251 21.87 13.42 27.97
CA LEU A 251 21.54 12.73 29.22
C LEU A 251 22.62 11.64 29.54
N PRO A 252 23.86 12.06 29.86
CA PRO A 252 24.96 11.10 29.98
C PRO A 252 24.98 10.38 31.33
N ARG A 253 24.32 10.93 32.37
CA ARG A 253 24.42 10.42 33.72
C ARG A 253 23.45 9.26 33.94
N VAL A 254 23.97 8.14 34.44
CA VAL A 254 23.22 7.04 35.06
C VAL A 254 23.36 7.20 36.57
N GLY A 255 22.35 7.77 37.18
CA GLY A 255 22.39 8.15 38.58
C GLY A 255 21.75 7.16 39.53
N ASP A 256 21.36 7.65 40.70
CA ASP A 256 20.89 6.84 41.82
C ASP A 256 19.47 6.32 41.59
N ALA A 257 18.64 7.02 40.82
CA ALA A 257 17.27 6.59 40.55
C ALA A 257 17.27 5.32 39.67
N ILE A 258 18.11 5.27 38.65
CA ILE A 258 18.26 4.07 37.79
C ILE A 258 18.85 2.89 38.58
N ARG A 259 19.91 3.16 39.37
CA ARG A 259 20.56 2.10 40.16
C ARG A 259 19.63 1.58 41.25
N GLY A 260 18.90 2.46 41.91
CA GLY A 260 17.91 2.09 42.92
C GLY A 260 16.78 1.25 42.34
N LEU A 261 16.21 1.67 41.21
CA LEU A 261 15.21 0.86 40.53
C LEU A 261 15.77 -0.55 40.16
N TYR A 262 16.95 -0.58 39.54
CA TYR A 262 17.56 -1.86 39.14
C TYR A 262 17.77 -2.81 40.32
N GLY A 263 18.20 -2.26 41.48
CA GLY A 263 18.42 -3.04 42.70
C GLY A 263 17.14 -3.45 43.44
N SER A 264 16.02 -2.77 43.23
CA SER A 264 14.73 -3.05 43.90
C SER A 264 13.86 -4.01 43.12
N LEU A 265 14.21 -4.37 41.85
CA LEU A 265 13.41 -5.29 41.06
C LEU A 265 13.47 -6.72 41.65
N PRO A 266 12.30 -7.39 41.83
CA PRO A 266 12.25 -8.78 42.31
C PRO A 266 12.61 -9.81 41.24
N PHE A 267 13.05 -9.40 40.06
CA PHE A 267 13.41 -10.24 38.91
C PHE A 267 14.52 -9.60 38.08
N ASP A 268 15.19 -10.39 37.28
CA ASP A 268 16.19 -9.91 36.33
C ASP A 268 15.54 -9.38 35.06
N LEU A 269 16.11 -8.29 34.52
CA LEU A 269 15.75 -7.82 33.17
C LEU A 269 16.15 -8.84 32.12
N THR A 270 15.26 -9.06 31.14
CA THR A 270 15.56 -9.91 29.99
C THR A 270 16.71 -9.33 29.14
N GLY A 271 17.39 -10.20 28.37
CA GLY A 271 18.44 -9.74 27.45
C GLY A 271 17.96 -8.69 26.43
N ALA A 272 16.70 -8.80 25.97
CA ALA A 272 16.07 -7.84 25.08
C ALA A 272 15.85 -6.46 25.76
N GLN A 273 15.32 -6.44 26.98
CA GLN A 273 15.13 -5.21 27.76
C GLN A 273 16.47 -4.52 28.02
N LYS A 274 17.49 -5.25 28.47
CA LYS A 274 18.85 -4.71 28.70
C LYS A 274 19.45 -4.12 27.42
N ARG A 275 19.24 -4.77 26.27
CA ARG A 275 19.70 -4.26 24.96
C ARG A 275 18.99 -2.95 24.60
N VAL A 276 17.66 -2.92 24.67
CA VAL A 276 16.87 -1.73 24.30
C VAL A 276 17.19 -0.53 25.20
N ILE A 277 17.35 -0.74 26.53
CA ILE A 277 17.74 0.32 27.47
C ILE A 277 19.12 0.88 27.09
N ARG A 278 20.11 0.03 26.75
CA ARG A 278 21.43 0.49 26.29
C ARG A 278 21.36 1.28 24.97
N GLU A 279 20.52 0.84 24.04
CA GLU A 279 20.31 1.56 22.79
C GLU A 279 19.67 2.94 23.01
N ILE A 280 18.68 3.05 23.92
CA ILE A 280 18.09 4.34 24.31
C ILE A 280 19.15 5.24 24.96
N GLN A 281 19.95 4.69 25.87
CA GLN A 281 21.06 5.43 26.51
C GLN A 281 22.05 5.94 25.45
N ALA A 282 22.44 5.12 24.47
CA ALA A 282 23.33 5.55 23.39
C ALA A 282 22.73 6.66 22.54
N ASP A 283 21.42 6.61 22.26
CA ASP A 283 20.72 7.67 21.52
C ASP A 283 20.76 9.00 22.29
N VAL A 284 20.41 9.02 23.57
CA VAL A 284 20.35 10.27 24.35
C VAL A 284 21.72 10.86 24.72
N ILE A 285 22.80 10.06 24.67
CA ILE A 285 24.18 10.55 24.81
C ILE A 285 24.68 11.13 23.47
N SER A 286 24.08 10.80 22.36
CA SER A 286 24.54 11.21 21.02
C SER A 286 24.42 12.73 20.76
N GLY A 287 23.76 13.50 21.63
CA GLY A 287 23.47 14.92 21.41
C GLY A 287 22.45 15.20 20.30
N ARG A 288 21.73 14.19 19.85
CA ARG A 288 20.69 14.28 18.82
C ARG A 288 19.34 13.95 19.42
N GLN A 289 18.29 14.61 18.93
CA GLN A 289 16.93 14.33 19.38
C GLN A 289 16.56 12.86 19.11
N MET A 290 16.26 12.13 20.17
CA MET A 290 15.81 10.74 20.08
C MET A 290 14.33 10.69 19.69
N ASN A 291 14.01 9.86 18.69
CA ASN A 291 12.65 9.44 18.38
C ASN A 291 12.68 7.94 18.09
N ARG A 292 12.32 7.13 19.08
CA ARG A 292 12.44 5.66 19.03
C ARG A 292 11.10 5.01 19.27
N LEU A 293 10.75 4.07 18.40
CA LEU A 293 9.60 3.17 18.58
C LEU A 293 10.08 1.90 19.29
N ILE A 294 9.41 1.56 20.40
CA ILE A 294 9.59 0.29 21.10
C ILE A 294 8.42 -0.60 20.74
N GLN A 295 8.70 -1.75 20.14
CA GLN A 295 7.71 -2.75 19.76
C GLN A 295 7.98 -4.06 20.52
N GLY A 296 6.93 -4.69 20.99
CA GLY A 296 6.98 -5.97 21.69
C GLY A 296 5.58 -6.45 22.03
N ASP A 297 5.44 -7.73 22.36
CA ASP A 297 4.18 -8.36 22.72
C ASP A 297 3.57 -7.78 24.01
N VAL A 298 2.31 -8.07 24.26
CA VAL A 298 1.65 -7.78 25.53
C VAL A 298 2.36 -8.54 26.64
N GLY A 299 2.67 -7.86 27.74
CA GLY A 299 3.42 -8.46 28.85
C GLY A 299 4.95 -8.52 28.67
N SER A 300 5.52 -8.04 27.55
CA SER A 300 6.99 -8.02 27.35
C SER A 300 7.77 -7.03 28.24
N GLY A 301 7.07 -6.28 29.09
CA GLY A 301 7.67 -5.31 30.00
C GLY A 301 8.05 -3.97 29.35
N LYS A 302 7.36 -3.54 28.28
CA LYS A 302 7.58 -2.22 27.65
C LYS A 302 7.50 -1.07 28.63
N THR A 303 6.57 -1.13 29.58
CA THR A 303 6.41 -0.11 30.64
C THR A 303 7.66 0.03 31.51
N LEU A 304 8.33 -1.09 31.81
CA LEU A 304 9.56 -1.07 32.59
C LEU A 304 10.70 -0.40 31.81
N VAL A 305 10.83 -0.71 30.51
CA VAL A 305 11.83 -0.02 29.63
C VAL A 305 11.54 1.47 29.56
N ALA A 306 10.26 1.87 29.45
CA ALA A 306 9.83 3.26 29.50
C ALA A 306 10.23 3.91 30.82
N LEU A 307 9.99 3.24 31.96
CA LEU A 307 10.37 3.72 33.28
C LEU A 307 11.88 3.95 33.42
N PHE A 308 12.73 3.01 33.00
CA PHE A 308 14.19 3.22 32.98
C PHE A 308 14.59 4.43 32.13
N SER A 309 13.90 4.64 30.99
CA SER A 309 14.16 5.80 30.14
C SER A 309 13.73 7.11 30.80
N MET A 310 12.61 7.12 31.52
CA MET A 310 12.15 8.28 32.28
C MET A 310 13.11 8.60 33.43
N LEU A 311 13.60 7.60 34.14
CA LEU A 311 14.58 7.80 35.21
C LEU A 311 15.93 8.30 34.68
N LEU A 312 16.31 7.94 33.45
CA LEU A 312 17.48 8.54 32.83
C LEU A 312 17.33 10.05 32.64
N SER A 313 16.11 10.52 32.31
CA SER A 313 15.81 11.96 32.27
C SER A 313 15.90 12.58 33.65
N VAL A 314 15.32 11.96 34.68
CA VAL A 314 15.31 12.42 36.06
C VAL A 314 16.74 12.51 36.66
N ASP A 315 17.57 11.49 36.45
CA ASP A 315 18.97 11.45 36.91
C ASP A 315 19.82 12.58 36.29
N ASN A 316 19.40 13.14 35.15
CA ASN A 316 20.03 14.27 34.49
C ASN A 316 19.35 15.63 34.80
N GLY A 317 18.43 15.67 35.78
CA GLY A 317 17.79 16.91 36.27
C GLY A 317 16.53 17.31 35.49
N TYR A 318 16.13 16.55 34.48
CA TYR A 318 14.94 16.84 33.65
C TYR A 318 13.69 16.17 34.19
N GLN A 319 12.56 16.55 33.62
CA GLN A 319 11.26 15.95 33.86
C GLN A 319 10.94 14.92 32.77
N ALA A 320 10.08 13.97 33.06
CA ALA A 320 9.56 13.00 32.10
C ALA A 320 8.04 12.90 32.17
N CYS A 321 7.39 12.69 31.05
CA CYS A 321 5.97 12.43 31.02
C CYS A 321 5.64 11.14 30.27
N MET A 322 4.54 10.47 30.68
CA MET A 322 3.98 9.33 29.98
C MET A 322 2.54 9.63 29.57
N MET A 323 2.24 9.54 28.29
CA MET A 323 0.91 9.79 27.75
C MET A 323 0.25 8.47 27.36
N ALA A 324 -0.96 8.24 27.86
CA ALA A 324 -1.80 7.08 27.55
C ALA A 324 -3.09 7.54 26.84
N PRO A 325 -3.67 6.71 25.95
CA PRO A 325 -4.83 7.11 25.15
C PRO A 325 -6.14 7.20 25.95
N THR A 326 -6.23 6.50 27.06
CA THR A 326 -7.44 6.47 27.90
C THR A 326 -7.12 6.72 29.38
N GLU A 327 -8.09 7.19 30.15
CA GLU A 327 -7.94 7.38 31.60
C GLU A 327 -7.66 6.06 32.32
N ILE A 328 -8.24 4.95 31.84
CA ILE A 328 -8.01 3.63 32.43
C ILE A 328 -6.54 3.23 32.31
N LEU A 329 -5.97 3.34 31.13
CA LEU A 329 -4.55 3.04 30.89
C LEU A 329 -3.63 4.01 31.66
N ALA A 330 -3.97 5.30 31.67
CA ALA A 330 -3.21 6.28 32.45
C ALA A 330 -3.18 5.93 33.94
N ARG A 331 -4.29 5.51 34.53
CA ARG A 331 -4.38 5.05 35.92
C ARG A 331 -3.59 3.75 36.16
N GLN A 332 -3.62 2.81 35.24
CA GLN A 332 -2.81 1.58 35.32
C GLN A 332 -1.32 1.90 35.32
N HIS A 333 -0.86 2.71 34.38
CA HIS A 333 0.54 3.16 34.33
C HIS A 333 0.91 3.91 35.60
N TYR A 334 0.08 4.85 36.05
CA TYR A 334 0.30 5.59 37.27
C TYR A 334 0.49 4.68 38.48
N ALA A 335 -0.42 3.71 38.68
CA ALA A 335 -0.33 2.76 39.79
C ALA A 335 0.98 1.93 39.71
N SER A 336 1.31 1.39 38.53
CA SER A 336 2.54 0.62 38.35
C SER A 336 3.80 1.47 38.58
N LEU A 337 3.83 2.72 38.11
CA LEU A 337 4.98 3.61 38.32
C LEU A 337 5.10 3.98 39.78
N CYS A 338 4.01 4.26 40.50
CA CYS A 338 4.03 4.54 41.96
C CYS A 338 4.61 3.33 42.72
N GLU A 339 4.22 2.10 42.39
CA GLU A 339 4.75 0.90 43.04
C GLU A 339 6.27 0.78 42.90
N TYR A 340 6.80 0.96 41.68
CA TYR A 340 8.24 0.87 41.41
C TYR A 340 9.03 2.04 41.99
N LEU A 341 8.45 3.22 42.09
CA LEU A 341 9.16 4.45 42.48
C LEU A 341 9.01 4.83 43.97
N ALA A 342 8.03 4.24 44.66
CA ALA A 342 7.85 4.48 46.11
C ALA A 342 9.10 4.18 46.96
N PRO A 343 9.86 3.06 46.72
CA PRO A 343 11.10 2.81 47.46
C PRO A 343 12.21 3.87 47.21
N LEU A 344 12.10 4.60 46.09
CA LEU A 344 13.07 5.62 45.69
C LEU A 344 12.67 7.04 46.17
N GLY A 345 11.50 7.19 46.78
CA GLY A 345 10.98 8.51 47.21
C GLY A 345 10.64 9.43 46.02
N ILE A 346 10.42 8.90 44.81
CA ILE A 346 10.11 9.72 43.63
C ILE A 346 8.59 9.78 43.48
N GLU A 347 8.03 11.00 43.58
CA GLU A 347 6.61 11.23 43.38
C GLU A 347 6.23 11.16 41.88
N VAL A 348 5.08 10.52 41.61
CA VAL A 348 4.46 10.47 40.29
C VAL A 348 3.16 11.27 40.32
N GLY A 349 2.93 12.15 39.37
CA GLY A 349 1.66 12.85 39.18
C GLY A 349 0.72 12.11 38.20
N LEU A 350 -0.60 12.33 38.37
CA LEU A 350 -1.63 11.82 37.43
C LEU A 350 -2.51 12.99 36.95
N LEU A 351 -2.44 13.31 35.67
CA LEU A 351 -3.24 14.37 35.06
C LEU A 351 -4.17 13.78 33.95
N ILE A 352 -5.45 13.70 34.28
CA ILE A 352 -6.51 13.17 33.41
C ILE A 352 -7.70 14.11 33.42
N GLY A 353 -8.68 13.92 32.54
CA GLY A 353 -9.87 14.76 32.44
C GLY A 353 -10.66 14.85 33.74
N SER A 354 -10.72 13.75 34.50
CA SER A 354 -11.43 13.68 35.78
C SER A 354 -10.60 14.15 37.00
N THR A 355 -9.37 14.69 36.83
CA THR A 355 -8.55 15.20 37.94
C THR A 355 -9.23 16.41 38.60
N LYS A 356 -9.42 16.34 39.93
CA LYS A 356 -10.08 17.39 40.72
C LYS A 356 -9.32 18.73 40.62
N LYS A 357 -10.04 19.85 40.55
CA LYS A 357 -9.46 21.20 40.36
C LYS A 357 -8.30 21.53 41.32
N LYS A 358 -8.46 21.24 42.60
CA LYS A 358 -7.41 21.47 43.59
C LYS A 358 -6.12 20.70 43.33
N GLU A 359 -6.26 19.40 42.98
CA GLU A 359 -5.14 18.54 42.66
C GLU A 359 -4.48 18.98 41.34
N ARG A 360 -5.30 19.28 40.32
CA ARG A 360 -4.82 19.81 39.05
C ARG A 360 -3.97 21.08 39.25
N THR A 361 -4.43 22.02 40.07
CA THR A 361 -3.67 23.25 40.35
C THR A 361 -2.32 22.95 41.02
N ARG A 362 -2.27 22.00 41.97
CA ARG A 362 -1.04 21.53 42.59
C ARG A 362 -0.07 20.95 41.58
N LEU A 363 -0.54 19.99 40.80
CA LEU A 363 0.26 19.30 39.79
C LEU A 363 0.85 20.26 38.75
N LEU A 364 0.06 21.26 38.31
CA LEU A 364 0.55 22.27 37.37
C LEU A 364 1.62 23.18 37.99
N ALA A 365 1.47 23.55 39.22
CA ALA A 365 2.48 24.34 39.97
C ALA A 365 3.77 23.53 40.15
N ASP A 366 3.68 22.28 40.59
CA ASP A 366 4.82 21.39 40.81
C ASP A 366 5.55 21.03 39.49
N LEU A 367 4.83 20.93 38.37
CA LEU A 367 5.45 20.79 37.06
C LEU A 367 6.21 22.04 36.62
N SER A 368 5.60 23.22 36.77
CA SER A 368 6.19 24.46 36.32
C SER A 368 7.43 24.86 37.12
N THR A 369 7.54 24.42 38.37
CA THR A 369 8.71 24.62 39.23
C THR A 369 9.75 23.51 39.07
N GLY A 370 9.41 22.40 38.45
CA GLY A 370 10.27 21.21 38.33
C GLY A 370 10.32 20.35 39.61
N ALA A 371 9.48 20.63 40.61
CA ALA A 371 9.35 19.80 41.81
C ALA A 371 8.82 18.40 41.48
N LEU A 372 7.79 18.31 40.64
CA LEU A 372 7.29 17.05 40.14
C LEU A 372 8.13 16.59 38.92
N LYS A 373 8.83 15.46 39.08
CA LYS A 373 9.74 14.92 38.04
C LYS A 373 9.07 14.01 37.02
N ILE A 374 8.05 13.28 37.43
CA ILE A 374 7.36 12.30 36.56
C ILE A 374 5.86 12.54 36.63
N ILE A 375 5.24 12.62 35.45
CA ILE A 375 3.78 12.72 35.33
C ILE A 375 3.23 11.73 34.31
N VAL A 376 2.12 11.09 34.61
CA VAL A 376 1.33 10.28 33.72
C VAL A 376 0.02 11.00 33.41
N GLY A 377 -0.45 10.92 32.18
CA GLY A 377 -1.74 11.51 31.84
C GLY A 377 -2.26 11.08 30.47
N THR A 378 -3.37 11.70 30.09
CA THR A 378 -3.97 11.53 28.77
C THR A 378 -3.62 12.75 27.89
N HIS A 379 -4.45 13.03 26.88
CA HIS A 379 -4.36 14.26 26.08
C HIS A 379 -4.39 15.55 26.93
N ALA A 380 -4.81 15.48 28.19
CA ALA A 380 -4.73 16.60 29.14
C ALA A 380 -3.31 17.16 29.29
N LEU A 381 -2.26 16.33 29.09
CA LEU A 381 -0.86 16.77 29.09
C LEU A 381 -0.52 17.71 27.92
N LEU A 382 -1.31 17.73 26.86
CA LEU A 382 -1.10 18.58 25.68
C LEU A 382 -1.70 19.97 25.83
N GLU A 383 -2.53 20.20 26.84
CA GLU A 383 -3.17 21.49 27.04
C GLU A 383 -2.14 22.60 27.23
N PRO A 384 -2.37 23.80 26.66
CA PRO A 384 -1.41 24.92 26.78
C PRO A 384 -1.07 25.32 28.20
N VAL A 385 -1.99 25.11 29.14
CA VAL A 385 -1.81 25.42 30.55
C VAL A 385 -0.79 24.50 31.26
N VAL A 386 -0.51 23.32 30.68
CA VAL A 386 0.48 22.38 31.20
C VAL A 386 1.87 22.85 30.76
N GLN A 387 2.63 23.39 31.66
CA GLN A 387 3.98 23.86 31.43
C GLN A 387 4.97 23.04 32.25
N PHE A 388 6.02 22.57 31.63
CA PHE A 388 7.14 21.89 32.30
C PHE A 388 8.27 22.89 32.52
N ALA A 389 8.98 22.79 33.65
CA ALA A 389 10.21 23.55 33.85
C ALA A 389 11.28 23.11 32.84
N HIS A 390 11.51 21.80 32.74
CA HIS A 390 12.52 21.20 31.84
C HIS A 390 12.11 19.80 31.44
N LEU A 391 11.26 19.66 30.40
CA LEU A 391 10.87 18.33 29.89
C LEU A 391 12.01 17.72 29.10
N GLY A 392 12.53 16.56 29.55
CA GLY A 392 13.62 15.83 28.88
C GLY A 392 13.15 14.63 28.07
N LEU A 393 12.06 13.98 28.49
CA LEU A 393 11.55 12.78 27.80
C LEU A 393 10.02 12.73 27.83
N ALA A 394 9.43 12.46 26.68
CA ALA A 394 8.03 12.12 26.55
C ALA A 394 7.86 10.68 26.03
N VAL A 395 7.14 9.86 26.77
CA VAL A 395 6.75 8.51 26.38
C VAL A 395 5.30 8.52 25.95
N ILE A 396 4.99 7.93 24.80
CA ILE A 396 3.63 7.80 24.28
C ILE A 396 3.29 6.31 24.17
N ASP A 397 2.35 5.85 24.97
CA ASP A 397 1.85 4.49 24.88
C ASP A 397 0.74 4.40 23.82
N GLU A 398 0.65 3.23 23.13
CA GLU A 398 -0.35 2.99 22.07
C GLU A 398 -0.43 4.14 21.04
N GLN A 399 0.72 4.54 20.50
CA GLN A 399 0.86 5.73 19.65
C GLN A 399 -0.12 5.81 18.47
N HIS A 400 -0.61 4.66 17.98
CA HIS A 400 -1.55 4.61 16.86
C HIS A 400 -2.93 5.20 17.20
N ARG A 401 -3.26 5.34 18.49
CA ARG A 401 -4.49 5.98 18.97
C ARG A 401 -4.41 7.51 19.05
N PHE A 402 -3.25 8.08 18.78
CA PHE A 402 -3.04 9.53 18.77
C PHE A 402 -2.85 10.05 17.36
N GLY A 403 -3.53 11.15 17.02
CA GLY A 403 -3.32 11.85 15.76
C GLY A 403 -1.92 12.47 15.63
N VAL A 404 -1.49 12.76 14.42
CA VAL A 404 -0.16 13.36 14.15
C VAL A 404 -0.01 14.71 14.88
N VAL A 405 -1.05 15.53 14.88
CA VAL A 405 -1.07 16.85 15.53
C VAL A 405 -0.90 16.73 17.05
N GLN A 406 -1.55 15.74 17.67
CA GLN A 406 -1.43 15.51 19.11
C GLN A 406 -0.02 15.10 19.52
N ARG A 407 0.63 14.24 18.71
CA ARG A 407 2.03 13.83 18.98
C ARG A 407 3.01 14.97 18.79
N SER A 408 2.80 15.83 17.80
CA SER A 408 3.66 17.00 17.58
C SER A 408 3.54 18.05 18.69
N GLY A 409 2.40 18.14 19.39
CA GLY A 409 2.20 19.04 20.52
C GLY A 409 3.15 18.80 21.69
N LEU A 410 3.64 17.56 21.92
CA LEU A 410 4.65 17.26 22.93
C LEU A 410 6.06 17.73 22.55
N TRP A 411 6.34 17.91 21.27
CA TRP A 411 7.66 18.38 20.81
C TRP A 411 7.84 19.91 21.00
N GLN A 412 6.75 20.60 21.29
CA GLN A 412 6.75 22.05 21.53
C GLN A 412 6.78 22.40 23.02
N LYS A 413 6.70 21.41 23.91
CA LYS A 413 6.78 21.51 25.36
C LYS A 413 8.22 21.41 25.87
#